data_994a7c7088dfe1a2e7b06fce51b50ded
#
_entry.id   994a7c7088dfe1a2e7b06fce51b50ded
#
_cell.length_a   1.000
_cell.length_b   1.000
_cell.length_c   1.000
_cell.angle_alpha   90.00
_cell.angle_beta   90.00
_cell.angle_gamma   90.00
#
_symmetry.space_group_name_H-M   'P 1'
#
loop_
_entity.id
_entity.type
_entity.pdbx_description
1 polymer ?
#
loop_
_entity_poly.entity_id
_entity_poly.type
_entity_poly.pdbx_seq_one_letter_code
_entity_poly.pdbx_strand_id
1 'polypeptide(L)'
;GVDIAKSINAHGAHVGMDDIPYNQARKILGRKSIIGVSASNKNEFIKVKKLKGVDYIGVSAFSSNTKKEMKNYFGLSGLKNCANATKIPLIAIGGINISDVNSILKLKIHGVAMISSLLKGNIKKNCMDVSKIISSYEKI
;
A
#
# COMPACT_ATOMS: atom_id res chain seq x y z
N GLY A 1 0.96 10.60 14.38
CA GLY A 1 0.15 10.78 13.20
C GLY A 1 0.63 11.86 12.25
N VAL A 2 -0.31 12.45 11.56
CA VAL A 2 -0.08 13.49 10.53
C VAL A 2 0.54 14.77 11.11
N ASP A 3 0.21 15.10 12.34
CA ASP A 3 0.80 16.18 13.16
C ASP A 3 2.32 15.99 13.33
N ILE A 4 2.75 14.78 13.65
CA ILE A 4 4.19 14.45 13.76
C ILE A 4 4.85 14.60 12.39
N ALA A 5 4.26 14.04 11.33
CA ALA A 5 4.79 14.17 9.97
C ALA A 5 4.96 15.65 9.57
N LYS A 6 4.02 16.50 9.96
CA LYS A 6 4.11 17.95 9.74
C LYS A 6 5.24 18.59 10.54
N SER A 7 5.38 18.25 11.83
CA SER A 7 6.38 18.87 12.70
C SER A 7 7.83 18.54 12.33
N ILE A 8 8.06 17.35 11.77
CA ILE A 8 9.40 16.91 11.31
C ILE A 8 9.66 17.20 9.82
N ASN A 9 8.75 17.90 9.14
CA ASN A 9 8.81 18.12 7.70
C ASN A 9 8.99 16.83 6.86
N ALA A 10 8.26 15.76 7.23
CA ALA A 10 8.27 14.52 6.46
C ALA A 10 7.77 14.75 5.02
N HIS A 11 8.27 13.97 4.07
CA HIS A 11 7.86 14.05 2.68
C HIS A 11 6.38 13.67 2.46
N GLY A 12 5.79 12.93 3.40
CA GLY A 12 4.40 12.52 3.32
C GLY A 12 3.95 11.71 4.52
N ALA A 13 2.75 11.17 4.43
CA ALA A 13 2.17 10.29 5.44
C ALA A 13 1.26 9.25 4.80
N HIS A 14 1.00 8.17 5.53
CA HIS A 14 -0.02 7.20 5.18
C HIS A 14 -1.12 7.22 6.25
N VAL A 15 -2.38 7.26 5.83
CA VAL A 15 -3.54 7.25 6.72
C VAL A 15 -4.39 6.00 6.50
N GLY A 16 -4.72 5.32 7.59
CA GLY A 16 -5.67 4.22 7.63
C GLY A 16 -7.10 4.73 7.78
N MET A 17 -8.05 3.79 7.82
CA MET A 17 -9.48 4.12 7.95
C MET A 17 -9.86 4.66 9.33
N ASP A 18 -9.09 4.31 10.36
CA ASP A 18 -9.29 4.74 11.76
C ASP A 18 -8.46 5.99 12.11
N ASP A 19 -7.64 6.47 11.18
CA ASP A 19 -6.88 7.70 11.32
C ASP A 19 -7.74 8.93 10.99
N ILE A 20 -7.12 10.12 11.06
CA ILE A 20 -7.80 11.33 10.60
C ILE A 20 -8.19 11.20 9.12
N PRO A 21 -9.35 11.74 8.72
CA PRO A 21 -9.79 11.70 7.33
C PRO A 21 -8.75 12.29 6.36
N TYR A 22 -8.58 11.67 5.19
CA TYR A 22 -7.66 12.10 4.15
C TYR A 22 -7.70 13.62 3.88
N ASN A 23 -8.90 14.20 3.80
CA ASN A 23 -9.06 15.63 3.53
C ASN A 23 -8.45 16.52 4.62
N GLN A 24 -8.50 16.08 5.86
CA GLN A 24 -7.84 16.78 6.98
C GLN A 24 -6.32 16.59 6.92
N ALA A 25 -5.85 15.36 6.64
CA ALA A 25 -4.42 15.10 6.44
C ALA A 25 -3.86 15.97 5.32
N ARG A 26 -4.56 16.10 4.19
CA ARG A 26 -4.16 16.95 3.06
C ARG A 26 -4.13 18.44 3.43
N LYS A 27 -5.07 18.93 4.23
CA LYS A 27 -5.05 20.32 4.73
C LYS A 27 -3.83 20.59 5.61
N ILE A 28 -3.49 19.66 6.50
CA ILE A 28 -2.35 19.82 7.44
C ILE A 28 -1.01 19.76 6.71
N LEU A 29 -0.82 18.77 5.84
CA LEU A 29 0.46 18.51 5.17
C LEU A 29 0.67 19.38 3.91
N GLY A 30 -0.41 19.85 3.29
CA GLY A 30 -0.34 20.65 2.07
C GLY A 30 -0.28 19.83 0.79
N ARG A 31 -0.27 20.53 -0.36
CA ARG A 31 -0.39 19.91 -1.69
C ARG A 31 0.85 19.14 -2.15
N LYS A 32 2.03 19.48 -1.64
CA LYS A 32 3.31 18.90 -2.06
C LYS A 32 3.65 17.59 -1.35
N SER A 33 2.98 17.28 -0.24
CA SER A 33 3.24 16.05 0.51
C SER A 33 2.59 14.84 -0.14
N ILE A 34 3.27 13.71 -0.11
CA ILE A 34 2.75 12.42 -0.57
C ILE A 34 1.82 11.87 0.50
N ILE A 35 0.55 11.59 0.16
CA ILE A 35 -0.40 10.99 1.10
C ILE A 35 -1.00 9.72 0.50
N GLY A 36 -0.69 8.59 1.12
CA GLY A 36 -1.31 7.31 0.87
C GLY A 36 -2.53 7.06 1.75
N VAL A 37 -3.47 6.26 1.28
CA VAL A 37 -4.66 5.86 2.05
C VAL A 37 -4.84 4.35 1.98
N SER A 38 -5.16 3.71 3.11
CA SER A 38 -5.46 2.27 3.16
C SER A 38 -6.85 1.94 2.61
N ALA A 39 -6.95 0.76 1.99
CA ALA A 39 -8.20 0.09 1.70
C ALA A 39 -8.06 -1.41 1.96
N SER A 40 -8.75 -1.92 2.98
CA SER A 40 -8.66 -3.32 3.40
C SER A 40 -9.71 -4.21 2.74
N ASN A 41 -10.78 -3.62 2.21
CA ASN A 41 -11.87 -4.33 1.55
C ASN A 41 -12.46 -3.53 0.38
N LYS A 42 -13.35 -4.18 -0.38
CA LYS A 42 -13.97 -3.60 -1.57
C LYS A 42 -14.73 -2.28 -1.30
N ASN A 43 -15.44 -2.20 -0.17
CA ASN A 43 -16.22 -1.00 0.16
C ASN A 43 -15.32 0.20 0.45
N GLU A 44 -14.24 -0.01 1.19
CA GLU A 44 -13.22 0.99 1.44
C GLU A 44 -12.53 1.42 0.14
N PHE A 45 -12.14 0.46 -0.70
CA PHE A 45 -11.51 0.75 -1.98
C PHE A 45 -12.41 1.62 -2.88
N ILE A 46 -13.72 1.32 -2.96
CA ILE A 46 -14.68 2.13 -3.73
C ILE A 46 -14.75 3.57 -3.22
N LYS A 47 -14.64 3.78 -1.90
CA LYS A 47 -14.62 5.12 -1.29
C LYS A 47 -13.31 5.83 -1.60
N VAL A 48 -12.18 5.17 -1.34
CA VAL A 48 -10.84 5.77 -1.44
C VAL A 48 -10.49 6.14 -2.89
N LYS A 49 -10.81 5.30 -3.87
CA LYS A 49 -10.52 5.60 -5.29
C LYS A 49 -11.25 6.83 -5.85
N LYS A 50 -12.27 7.33 -5.15
CA LYS A 50 -13.00 8.56 -5.51
C LYS A 50 -12.40 9.83 -4.89
N LEU A 51 -11.48 9.69 -3.95
CA LEU A 51 -10.84 10.84 -3.32
C LEU A 51 -9.90 11.53 -4.31
N LYS A 52 -10.03 12.84 -4.43
CA LYS A 52 -9.18 13.64 -5.33
C LYS A 52 -7.83 13.92 -4.69
N GLY A 53 -6.75 13.69 -5.43
CA GLY A 53 -5.39 14.01 -5.02
C GLY A 53 -4.76 13.01 -4.03
N VAL A 54 -5.29 11.80 -3.92
CA VAL A 54 -4.61 10.68 -3.24
C VAL A 54 -3.44 10.25 -4.12
N ASP A 55 -2.25 10.13 -3.51
CA ASP A 55 -1.03 9.83 -4.26
C ASP A 55 -0.86 8.33 -4.48
N TYR A 56 -1.31 7.50 -3.55
CA TYR A 56 -1.37 6.04 -3.71
C TYR A 56 -2.39 5.41 -2.75
N ILE A 57 -2.85 4.21 -3.09
CA ILE A 57 -3.74 3.40 -2.24
C ILE A 57 -3.00 2.15 -1.78
N GLY A 58 -2.92 1.97 -0.46
CA GLY A 58 -2.48 0.71 0.15
C GLY A 58 -3.62 -0.30 0.15
N VAL A 59 -3.46 -1.44 -0.52
CA VAL A 59 -4.49 -2.48 -0.62
C VAL A 59 -4.06 -3.75 0.10
N SER A 60 -4.91 -4.28 0.99
CA SER A 60 -4.62 -5.50 1.75
C SER A 60 -4.56 -6.72 0.83
N ALA A 61 -3.36 -7.35 0.72
CA ALA A 61 -3.14 -8.46 -0.20
C ALA A 61 -3.67 -9.80 0.31
N PHE A 62 -3.03 -10.37 1.34
CA PHE A 62 -3.32 -11.73 1.84
C PHE A 62 -3.66 -11.80 3.32
N SER A 63 -3.44 -10.74 4.08
CA SER A 63 -3.89 -10.60 5.46
C SER A 63 -4.13 -9.15 5.81
N SER A 64 -5.00 -8.89 6.78
CA SER A 64 -5.13 -7.58 7.42
C SER A 64 -4.53 -7.62 8.81
N ASN A 65 -3.85 -6.56 9.24
CA ASN A 65 -3.27 -6.45 10.57
C ASN A 65 -4.33 -6.19 11.67
N THR A 66 -5.59 -6.06 11.31
CA THR A 66 -6.69 -5.87 12.26
C THR A 66 -7.13 -7.22 12.81
N LYS A 67 -6.86 -7.45 14.10
CA LYS A 67 -7.20 -8.68 14.85
C LYS A 67 -8.70 -9.05 14.89
N LYS A 68 -9.59 -8.28 14.28
CA LYS A 68 -11.05 -8.43 14.46
C LYS A 68 -11.81 -9.12 13.35
N GLU A 69 -11.28 -9.28 12.12
CA GLU A 69 -12.05 -9.95 11.06
C GLU A 69 -11.15 -10.72 10.08
N MET A 70 -11.29 -12.03 10.08
CA MET A 70 -10.49 -12.99 9.33
C MET A 70 -10.69 -12.99 7.80
N LYS A 71 -11.28 -11.96 7.19
CA LYS A 71 -11.59 -11.95 5.74
C LYS A 71 -11.45 -10.60 5.03
N ASN A 72 -10.74 -9.64 5.58
CA ASN A 72 -10.55 -8.34 4.93
C ASN A 72 -9.24 -8.29 4.15
N TYR A 73 -9.18 -9.01 3.03
CA TYR A 73 -8.08 -8.92 2.07
C TYR A 73 -8.58 -9.21 0.66
N PHE A 74 -7.82 -8.79 -0.35
CA PHE A 74 -8.23 -8.87 -1.75
C PHE A 74 -7.82 -10.16 -2.45
N GLY A 75 -6.71 -10.78 -2.06
CA GLY A 75 -6.07 -11.85 -2.83
C GLY A 75 -5.64 -11.38 -4.23
N LEU A 76 -5.00 -12.24 -5.01
CA LEU A 76 -4.52 -11.87 -6.36
C LEU A 76 -5.64 -11.42 -7.28
N SER A 77 -6.80 -12.09 -7.25
CA SER A 77 -7.95 -11.74 -8.08
C SER A 77 -8.52 -10.35 -7.72
N GLY A 78 -8.64 -10.07 -6.42
CA GLY A 78 -9.10 -8.76 -5.95
C GLY A 78 -8.10 -7.64 -6.27
N LEU A 79 -6.79 -7.88 -6.13
CA LEU A 79 -5.74 -6.94 -6.52
C LEU A 79 -5.81 -6.61 -8.02
N LYS A 80 -6.01 -7.61 -8.87
CA LYS A 80 -6.22 -7.39 -10.32
C LYS A 80 -7.43 -6.50 -10.60
N ASN A 81 -8.54 -6.77 -9.89
CA ASN A 81 -9.75 -5.94 -10.03
C ASN A 81 -9.52 -4.50 -9.57
N CYS A 82 -8.79 -4.30 -8.47
CA CYS A 82 -8.39 -2.97 -8.02
C CYS A 82 -7.53 -2.25 -9.07
N ALA A 83 -6.51 -2.92 -9.61
CA ALA A 83 -5.62 -2.34 -10.62
C ALA A 83 -6.36 -1.91 -11.89
N ASN A 84 -7.38 -2.65 -12.30
CA ASN A 84 -8.21 -2.30 -13.45
C ASN A 84 -9.23 -1.19 -13.15
N ALA A 85 -9.52 -0.92 -11.88
CA ALA A 85 -10.59 0.00 -11.48
C ALA A 85 -10.12 1.42 -11.13
N THR A 86 -8.81 1.70 -11.16
CA THR A 86 -8.26 3.03 -10.87
C THR A 86 -6.95 3.26 -11.61
N LYS A 87 -6.61 4.55 -11.82
CA LYS A 87 -5.28 4.98 -12.28
C LYS A 87 -4.38 5.43 -11.12
N ILE A 88 -4.91 5.50 -9.90
CA ILE A 88 -4.12 5.82 -8.71
C ILE A 88 -3.14 4.67 -8.46
N PRO A 89 -1.85 4.95 -8.22
CA PRO A 89 -0.87 3.92 -7.88
C PRO A 89 -1.33 3.04 -6.73
N LEU A 90 -1.18 1.72 -6.87
CA LEU A 90 -1.55 0.75 -5.83
C LEU A 90 -0.30 0.12 -5.23
N ILE A 91 -0.27 0.04 -3.91
CA ILE A 91 0.75 -0.66 -3.14
C ILE A 91 0.08 -1.83 -2.41
N ALA A 92 0.49 -3.05 -2.73
CA ALA A 92 -0.01 -4.22 -2.02
C ALA A 92 0.67 -4.37 -0.66
N ILE A 93 -0.10 -4.61 0.39
CA ILE A 93 0.40 -4.77 1.76
C ILE A 93 -0.34 -5.89 2.48
N GLY A 94 0.35 -6.56 3.40
CA GLY A 94 -0.23 -7.56 4.29
C GLY A 94 -0.07 -9.01 3.82
N GLY A 95 0.63 -9.81 4.61
CA GLY A 95 0.84 -11.24 4.40
C GLY A 95 1.63 -11.63 3.15
N ILE A 96 2.39 -10.69 2.56
CA ILE A 96 3.14 -10.90 1.32
C ILE A 96 4.45 -11.62 1.64
N ASN A 97 4.70 -12.76 0.97
CA ASN A 97 5.99 -13.44 0.97
C ASN A 97 6.82 -13.01 -0.25
N ILE A 98 8.14 -13.24 -0.21
CA ILE A 98 9.04 -12.91 -1.31
C ILE A 98 8.61 -13.60 -2.62
N SER A 99 8.12 -14.83 -2.53
CA SER A 99 7.60 -15.60 -3.67
C SER A 99 6.36 -14.98 -4.34
N ASP A 100 5.60 -14.17 -3.62
CA ASP A 100 4.36 -13.56 -4.12
C ASP A 100 4.62 -12.28 -4.93
N VAL A 101 5.79 -11.63 -4.70
CA VAL A 101 6.11 -10.31 -5.26
C VAL A 101 5.98 -10.29 -6.79
N ASN A 102 6.56 -11.29 -7.46
CA ASN A 102 6.49 -11.40 -8.92
C ASN A 102 5.02 -11.50 -9.42
N SER A 103 4.21 -12.31 -8.76
CA SER A 103 2.79 -12.49 -9.13
C SER A 103 1.99 -11.20 -8.93
N ILE A 104 2.28 -10.44 -7.87
CA ILE A 104 1.63 -9.16 -7.58
C ILE A 104 2.00 -8.12 -8.63
N LEU A 105 3.29 -7.96 -8.95
CA LEU A 105 3.76 -6.95 -9.91
C LEU A 105 3.22 -7.21 -11.33
N LYS A 106 3.03 -8.46 -11.73
CA LYS A 106 2.37 -8.82 -13.01
C LYS A 106 0.94 -8.31 -13.14
N LEU A 107 0.28 -7.98 -12.02
CA LEU A 107 -1.08 -7.43 -12.01
C LEU A 107 -1.13 -5.91 -12.21
N LYS A 108 -0.03 -5.26 -12.58
CA LYS A 108 0.11 -3.79 -12.66
C LYS A 108 -0.09 -3.10 -11.30
N ILE A 109 0.28 -3.78 -10.22
CA ILE A 109 0.44 -3.18 -8.89
C ILE A 109 1.80 -2.47 -8.87
N HIS A 110 1.84 -1.23 -8.41
CA HIS A 110 3.03 -0.37 -8.50
C HIS A 110 4.14 -0.74 -7.51
N GLY A 111 3.80 -1.46 -6.44
CA GLY A 111 4.79 -1.88 -5.45
C GLY A 111 4.20 -2.73 -4.34
N VAL A 112 5.08 -3.18 -3.45
CA VAL A 112 4.73 -4.00 -2.28
C VAL A 112 5.27 -3.38 -1.01
N ALA A 113 4.51 -3.47 0.09
CA ALA A 113 4.96 -3.14 1.44
C ALA A 113 5.02 -4.43 2.25
N MET A 114 6.20 -4.76 2.76
CA MET A 114 6.49 -6.03 3.43
C MET A 114 7.21 -5.78 4.74
N ILE A 115 6.88 -6.56 5.78
CA ILE A 115 7.51 -6.50 7.09
C ILE A 115 8.03 -7.89 7.48
N SER A 116 7.14 -8.78 7.89
CA SER A 116 7.49 -10.06 8.52
C SER A 116 8.35 -10.97 7.65
N SER A 117 8.08 -11.05 6.36
CA SER A 117 8.85 -11.88 5.42
C SER A 117 10.24 -11.31 5.12
N LEU A 118 10.42 -9.98 5.18
CA LEU A 118 11.74 -9.35 5.05
C LEU A 118 12.57 -9.55 6.32
N LEU A 119 11.95 -9.46 7.49
CA LEU A 119 12.64 -9.55 8.78
C LEU A 119 12.96 -11.00 9.20
N LYS A 120 12.43 -12.01 8.53
CA LYS A 120 12.64 -13.43 8.87
C LYS A 120 13.98 -13.91 8.32
N GLY A 121 14.87 -14.35 9.22
CA GLY A 121 16.18 -14.89 8.84
C GLY A 121 17.16 -13.82 8.35
N ASN A 122 17.73 -13.97 7.17
CA ASN A 122 18.74 -13.04 6.63
C ASN A 122 18.07 -11.85 5.94
N ILE A 123 17.91 -10.75 6.67
CA ILE A 123 17.26 -9.51 6.21
C ILE A 123 17.92 -8.96 4.95
N LYS A 124 19.27 -8.88 4.93
CA LYS A 124 20.02 -8.35 3.78
C LYS A 124 19.72 -9.15 2.51
N LYS A 125 19.76 -10.49 2.61
CA LYS A 125 19.46 -11.37 1.49
C LYS A 125 18.02 -11.18 1.02
N ASN A 126 17.04 -11.15 1.94
CA ASN A 126 15.63 -10.97 1.62
C ASN A 126 15.39 -9.64 0.88
N CYS A 127 15.98 -8.54 1.35
CA CYS A 127 15.86 -7.24 0.67
C CYS A 127 16.49 -7.26 -0.72
N MET A 128 17.66 -7.90 -0.87
CA MET A 128 18.30 -8.04 -2.18
C MET A 128 17.46 -8.86 -3.17
N ASP A 129 16.85 -9.95 -2.72
CA ASP A 129 16.03 -10.82 -3.55
C ASP A 129 14.78 -10.06 -4.03
N VAL A 130 14.08 -9.34 -3.15
CA VAL A 130 12.93 -8.49 -3.52
C VAL A 130 13.37 -7.38 -4.47
N SER A 131 14.48 -6.69 -4.20
CA SER A 131 15.00 -5.63 -5.06
C SER A 131 15.27 -6.11 -6.48
N LYS A 132 15.88 -7.31 -6.63
CA LYS A 132 16.11 -7.91 -7.96
C LYS A 132 14.81 -8.16 -8.71
N ILE A 133 13.78 -8.65 -8.03
CA ILE A 133 12.46 -8.87 -8.64
C ILE A 133 11.88 -7.53 -9.12
N ILE A 134 11.86 -6.50 -8.27
CA ILE A 134 11.34 -5.17 -8.62
C ILE A 134 12.08 -4.58 -9.81
N SER A 135 13.42 -4.60 -9.78
CA SER A 135 14.25 -4.04 -10.88
C SER A 135 14.01 -4.73 -12.22
N SER A 136 13.51 -5.96 -12.25
CA SER A 136 13.14 -6.64 -13.51
C SER A 136 11.89 -6.04 -14.16
N TYR A 137 11.07 -5.31 -13.42
CA TYR A 137 9.87 -4.62 -13.92
C TYR A 137 10.11 -3.17 -14.29
N GLU A 138 11.14 -2.52 -13.75
CA GLU A 138 11.48 -1.13 -14.05
C GLU A 138 12.13 -0.95 -15.43
N LYS A 139 12.55 -2.04 -16.07
CA LYS A 139 13.22 -2.05 -17.39
C LYS A 139 12.25 -2.22 -18.57
N ILE A 140 10.96 -2.27 -18.28
CA ILE A 140 9.90 -2.33 -19.29
C ILE A 140 9.17 -0.99 -19.34
#